data_83a4829eafd92047c320c3d48dbf1f24
#
_entry.id   83a4829eafd92047c320c3d48dbf1f24
#
_cell.length_a   1.000
_cell.length_b   1.000
_cell.length_c   1.000
_cell.angle_alpha   90.00
_cell.angle_beta   90.00
_cell.angle_gamma   90.00
#
_symmetry.space_group_name_H-M   'P 1'
#
loop_
_entity.id
_entity.type
_entity.pdbx_description
1 polymer ?
#
loop_
_entity_poly.entity_id
_entity_poly.type
_entity_poly.pdbx_seq_one_letter_code
_entity_poly.pdbx_strand_id
1 'polypeptide(L)'
;MSYESCFEHRSRLGACVLLSNADRLTFSRLKELLDETDGNLGAHLRKLEDAGYVTVDKRFENRRPVSWYSLPKEGRRALKKHLQALESLIEQSAV
;
A
#
# COMPACT_ATOMS: atom_id res chain seq x y z
N MET A 1 -4.15 14.28 -16.03
CA MET A 1 -3.45 13.45 -15.06
C MET A 1 -4.32 13.24 -13.84
N SER A 2 -4.27 12.10 -13.27
CA SER A 2 -5.13 11.75 -12.17
C SER A 2 -4.30 11.18 -11.03
N TYR A 3 -4.34 11.87 -9.90
CA TYR A 3 -3.65 11.45 -8.68
C TYR A 3 -4.64 10.81 -7.74
N GLU A 4 -4.23 9.69 -7.14
CA GLU A 4 -5.05 8.99 -6.18
C GLU A 4 -4.79 9.55 -4.78
N SER A 5 -5.84 10.07 -4.14
CA SER A 5 -5.70 10.70 -2.82
C SER A 5 -5.20 9.71 -1.75
N CYS A 6 -5.51 8.42 -1.86
CA CYS A 6 -4.99 7.42 -0.93
C CYS A 6 -3.46 7.34 -0.96
N PHE A 7 -2.84 7.71 -2.08
CA PHE A 7 -1.40 7.64 -2.25
C PHE A 7 -0.68 8.94 -1.93
N GLU A 8 -1.38 9.93 -1.42
CA GLU A 8 -0.75 11.19 -1.00
C GLU A 8 0.06 11.00 0.28
N HIS A 9 -0.27 10.00 1.07
CA HIS A 9 0.50 9.69 2.28
C HIS A 9 1.60 8.68 1.96
N ARG A 10 2.82 9.01 2.40
CA ARG A 10 4.02 8.19 2.18
C ARG A 10 3.83 6.72 2.54
N SER A 11 3.22 6.45 3.70
CA SER A 11 3.06 5.06 4.16
C SER A 11 2.05 4.29 3.34
N ARG A 12 0.99 4.95 2.86
CA ARG A 12 0.00 4.28 2.00
C ARG A 12 0.60 3.96 0.63
N LEU A 13 1.27 4.92 0.03
CA LEU A 13 1.96 4.67 -1.24
C LEU A 13 3.04 3.60 -1.06
N GLY A 14 3.84 3.72 -0.01
CA GLY A 14 4.90 2.76 0.30
C GLY A 14 4.38 1.33 0.49
N ALA A 15 3.26 1.18 1.19
CA ALA A 15 2.65 -0.14 1.38
C ALA A 15 2.30 -0.79 0.04
N CYS A 16 1.67 -0.03 -0.86
CA CYS A 16 1.29 -0.55 -2.16
C CYS A 16 2.51 -0.88 -3.03
N VAL A 17 3.55 -0.06 -2.98
CA VAL A 17 4.80 -0.34 -3.70
C VAL A 17 5.44 -1.63 -3.19
N LEU A 18 5.52 -1.79 -1.87
CA LEU A 18 6.07 -3.02 -1.27
C LEU A 18 5.25 -4.24 -1.67
N LEU A 19 3.92 -4.13 -1.63
CA LEU A 19 3.04 -5.23 -2.00
C LEU A 19 3.06 -5.52 -3.51
N SER A 20 3.44 -4.56 -4.34
CA SER A 20 3.57 -4.80 -5.77
C SER A 20 4.76 -5.72 -6.11
N ASN A 21 5.71 -5.84 -5.20
CA ASN A 21 6.93 -6.63 -5.37
C ASN A 21 6.92 -7.93 -4.54
N ALA A 22 5.79 -8.26 -3.95
CA ALA A 22 5.65 -9.46 -3.12
C ALA A 22 4.25 -10.04 -3.32
N ASP A 23 4.10 -11.36 -3.14
CA ASP A 23 2.77 -11.97 -3.20
C ASP A 23 1.90 -11.47 -2.05
N ARG A 24 2.48 -11.39 -0.86
CA ARG A 24 1.82 -10.89 0.34
C ARG A 24 2.87 -10.54 1.39
N LEU A 25 2.50 -9.64 2.30
CA LEU A 25 3.33 -9.26 3.44
C LEU A 25 2.46 -9.21 4.69
N THR A 26 3.07 -9.53 5.83
CA THR A 26 2.37 -9.43 7.10
C THR A 26 2.31 -7.98 7.57
N PHE A 27 1.35 -7.70 8.46
CA PHE A 27 1.28 -6.40 9.14
C PHE A 27 2.62 -6.06 9.80
N SER A 28 3.21 -7.00 10.51
CA SER A 28 4.50 -6.79 11.20
C SER A 28 5.62 -6.43 10.24
N ARG A 29 5.66 -7.08 9.07
CA ARG A 29 6.69 -6.79 8.10
C ARG A 29 6.51 -5.42 7.46
N LEU A 30 5.27 -5.07 7.13
CA LEU A 30 4.96 -3.73 6.62
C LEU A 30 5.32 -2.66 7.63
N LYS A 31 4.99 -2.88 8.90
CA LYS A 31 5.32 -1.97 9.99
C LYS A 31 6.82 -1.71 10.07
N GLU A 32 7.61 -2.77 10.01
CA GLU A 32 9.06 -2.69 10.05
C GLU A 32 9.62 -1.92 8.86
N LEU A 33 9.18 -2.30 7.65
CA LEU A 33 9.69 -1.69 6.42
C LEU A 33 9.29 -0.22 6.27
N LEU A 34 8.12 0.15 6.75
CA LEU A 34 7.61 1.51 6.64
C LEU A 34 7.96 2.38 7.87
N ASP A 35 8.53 1.77 8.90
CA ASP A 35 8.88 2.46 10.15
C ASP A 35 7.67 3.20 10.74
N GLU A 36 6.56 2.48 10.88
CA GLU A 36 5.32 3.05 11.39
C GLU A 36 4.95 2.47 12.75
N THR A 37 4.07 3.17 13.47
CA THR A 37 3.45 2.65 14.68
C THR A 37 2.29 1.73 14.30
N ASP A 38 1.88 0.85 15.22
CA ASP A 38 0.75 -0.04 15.01
C ASP A 38 -0.52 0.75 14.66
N GLY A 39 -0.81 1.80 15.41
CA GLY A 39 -2.02 2.60 15.21
C GLY A 39 -2.03 3.31 13.86
N ASN A 40 -0.91 3.94 13.50
CA ASN A 40 -0.81 4.67 12.25
C ASN A 40 -0.89 3.73 11.05
N LEU A 41 -0.16 2.62 11.09
CA LEU A 41 -0.19 1.65 9.99
C LEU A 41 -1.57 1.03 9.85
N GLY A 42 -2.20 0.66 10.98
CA GLY A 42 -3.56 0.12 10.97
C GLY A 42 -4.55 1.06 10.29
N ALA A 43 -4.46 2.35 10.59
CA ALA A 43 -5.33 3.37 9.98
C ALA A 43 -5.06 3.50 8.47
N HIS A 44 -3.79 3.50 8.08
CA HIS A 44 -3.41 3.59 6.66
C HIS A 44 -3.88 2.38 5.86
N LEU A 45 -3.68 1.19 6.41
CA LEU A 45 -4.10 -0.05 5.74
C LEU A 45 -5.62 -0.14 5.63
N ARG A 46 -6.34 0.31 6.65
CA ARG A 46 -7.81 0.36 6.60
C ARG A 46 -8.30 1.28 5.49
N LYS A 47 -7.67 2.43 5.34
CA LYS A 47 -8.03 3.38 4.29
C LYS A 47 -7.82 2.78 2.90
N LEU A 48 -6.71 2.06 2.71
CA LEU A 48 -6.43 1.36 1.46
C LEU A 48 -7.42 0.20 1.22
N GLU A 49 -7.77 -0.52 2.29
CA GLU A 49 -8.74 -1.61 2.23
C GLU A 49 -10.12 -1.09 1.85
N ASP A 50 -10.57 0.00 2.48
CA ASP A 50 -11.86 0.64 2.18
C ASP A 50 -11.93 1.13 0.73
N ALA A 51 -10.81 1.56 0.18
CA ALA A 51 -10.72 1.96 -1.22
C ALA A 51 -10.65 0.77 -2.21
N GLY A 52 -10.49 -0.45 -1.69
CA GLY A 52 -10.35 -1.64 -2.52
C GLY A 52 -8.95 -1.85 -3.08
N TYR A 53 -7.95 -1.17 -2.54
CA TYR A 53 -6.58 -1.22 -3.07
C TYR A 53 -5.70 -2.25 -2.39
N VAL A 54 -6.08 -2.72 -1.21
CA VAL A 54 -5.41 -3.84 -0.55
C VAL A 54 -6.47 -4.80 -0.02
N THR A 55 -6.10 -6.07 0.11
CA THR A 55 -6.92 -7.08 0.76
C THR A 55 -6.17 -7.61 1.97
N VAL A 56 -6.91 -8.05 2.97
CA VAL A 56 -6.33 -8.63 4.18
C VAL A 56 -6.91 -10.01 4.41
N ASP A 57 -6.01 -10.95 4.73
CA ASP A 57 -6.37 -12.32 5.12
C ASP A 57 -5.92 -12.49 6.57
N LYS A 58 -6.88 -12.53 7.49
CA LYS A 58 -6.60 -12.67 8.92
C LYS A 58 -6.59 -14.16 9.27
N ARG A 59 -5.47 -14.61 9.82
CA ARG A 59 -5.24 -16.00 10.19
C ARG A 59 -4.79 -16.11 11.63
N PHE A 60 -4.79 -17.32 12.13
CA PHE A 60 -4.24 -17.66 13.43
C PHE A 60 -3.12 -18.66 13.20
N GLU A 61 -1.88 -18.21 13.35
CA GLU A 61 -0.69 -19.02 13.08
C GLU A 61 0.21 -19.05 14.32
N ASN A 62 0.69 -20.23 14.66
CA ASN A 62 1.54 -20.42 15.84
C ASN A 62 0.93 -19.78 17.10
N ARG A 63 -0.38 -19.95 17.27
CA ARG A 63 -1.14 -19.44 18.42
C ARG A 63 -1.19 -17.91 18.49
N ARG A 64 -0.98 -17.23 17.37
CA ARG A 64 -1.02 -15.77 17.28
C ARG A 64 -1.86 -15.32 16.09
N PRO A 65 -2.57 -14.21 16.23
CA PRO A 65 -3.24 -13.62 15.07
C PRO A 65 -2.18 -13.04 14.14
N VAL A 66 -2.34 -13.32 12.84
CA VAL A 66 -1.45 -12.81 11.79
C VAL A 66 -2.34 -12.25 10.68
N SER A 67 -2.05 -11.03 10.25
CA SER A 67 -2.73 -10.40 9.13
C SER A 67 -1.81 -10.37 7.92
N TRP A 68 -2.25 -10.98 6.82
CA TRP A 68 -1.54 -11.00 5.56
C TRP A 68 -2.19 -10.04 4.58
N TYR A 69 -1.42 -9.12 4.04
CA TYR A 69 -1.91 -8.11 3.09
C TYR A 69 -1.42 -8.43 1.70
N SER A 70 -2.27 -8.18 0.71
CA SER A 70 -1.97 -8.41 -0.71
C SER A 70 -2.48 -7.24 -1.52
N LEU A 71 -1.91 -7.05 -2.69
CA LEU A 71 -2.31 -6.01 -3.63
C LEU A 71 -3.17 -6.64 -4.72
N PRO A 72 -4.50 -6.43 -4.69
CA PRO A 72 -5.38 -6.96 -5.71
C PRO A 72 -5.24 -6.18 -7.01
N LYS A 73 -5.91 -6.65 -8.05
CA LYS A 73 -5.89 -6.05 -9.38
C LYS A 73 -6.22 -4.56 -9.36
N GLU A 74 -7.21 -4.18 -8.55
CA GLU A 74 -7.62 -2.77 -8.40
C GLU A 74 -6.49 -1.92 -7.84
N GLY A 75 -5.81 -2.42 -6.81
CA GLY A 75 -4.68 -1.74 -6.21
C GLY A 75 -3.51 -1.60 -7.18
N ARG A 76 -3.22 -2.66 -7.94
CA ARG A 76 -2.14 -2.62 -8.94
C ARG A 76 -2.43 -1.59 -10.03
N ARG A 77 -3.68 -1.53 -10.48
CA ARG A 77 -4.10 -0.57 -11.49
C ARG A 77 -4.01 0.86 -10.97
N ALA A 78 -4.50 1.11 -9.77
CA ALA A 78 -4.45 2.43 -9.14
C ALA A 78 -3.00 2.89 -8.91
N LEU A 79 -2.15 1.99 -8.42
CA LEU A 79 -0.73 2.28 -8.20
C LEU A 79 -0.03 2.63 -9.51
N LYS A 80 -0.23 1.84 -10.54
CA LYS A 80 0.38 2.08 -11.86
C LYS A 80 -0.02 3.45 -12.39
N LYS A 81 -1.29 3.79 -12.31
CA LYS A 81 -1.82 5.06 -12.78
C LYS A 81 -1.20 6.23 -12.00
N HIS A 82 -1.10 6.09 -10.68
CA HIS A 82 -0.51 7.13 -9.83
C HIS A 82 0.98 7.34 -10.16
N LEU A 83 1.72 6.25 -10.31
CA LEU A 83 3.15 6.33 -10.64
C LEU A 83 3.38 6.94 -12.03
N GLN A 84 2.52 6.64 -12.99
CA GLN A 84 2.58 7.26 -14.31
C GLN A 84 2.33 8.77 -14.25
N ALA A 85 1.40 9.20 -13.40
CA ALA A 85 1.13 10.63 -13.20
C ALA A 85 2.35 11.34 -12.60
N LEU A 86 3.01 10.72 -11.61
CA LEU A 86 4.23 11.27 -11.02
C LEU A 86 5.37 11.32 -12.03
N GLU A 87 5.54 10.27 -12.83
CA GLU A 87 6.56 10.21 -13.87
C GLU A 87 6.37 11.34 -14.90
N SER A 88 5.13 11.55 -15.33
CA SER A 88 4.80 12.64 -16.25
C SER A 88 5.13 14.00 -15.66
N LEU A 89 4.86 14.19 -14.37
CA LEU A 89 5.18 15.44 -13.68
C LEU A 89 6.70 15.67 -13.64
N ILE A 90 7.47 14.64 -13.39
CA ILE A 90 8.94 14.69 -13.38
C ILE A 90 9.45 15.11 -14.77
N GLU A 91 8.92 14.49 -15.82
CA GLU A 91 9.29 14.79 -17.21
C GLU A 91 8.99 16.26 -17.55
N GLN A 92 7.85 16.77 -17.13
CA GLN A 92 7.48 18.16 -17.35
C GLN A 92 8.42 19.12 -16.63
N SER A 93 8.86 18.75 -15.43
CA SER A 93 9.75 19.62 -14.64
C SER A 93 11.20 19.60 -15.13
N ALA A 94 11.57 18.66 -15.97
CA ALA A 94 12.92 18.53 -16.52
C ALA A 94 13.20 19.47 -17.71
N VAL A 95 12.20 20.19 -18.16
CA VAL A 95 12.32 21.10 -19.34
C VAL A 95 12.88 22.43 -18.93
#